data_682e82b4c6dc1e14936cadb9c9831c52
#
_entry.id   682e82b4c6dc1e14936cadb9c9831c52
#
_cell.length_a   1.000
_cell.length_b   1.000
_cell.length_c   1.000
_cell.angle_alpha   90.00
_cell.angle_beta   90.00
_cell.angle_gamma   90.00
#
_symmetry.space_group_name_H-M   'P 1'
#
loop_
_entity.id
_entity.type
_entity.pdbx_description
1 polymer ?
#
loop_
_entity_poly.entity_id
_entity_poly.type
_entity_poly.pdbx_seq_one_letter_code
_entity_poly.pdbx_strand_id
1 'polypeptide(L)'
;MEEKKESVNVSPDPSEQRAPLSSSADEAQAHSAGSASMDPAKCGAHEIHCIEQEAELAEARVRERVRTEAAEAERALDNAAHCASAEQKNVLAEEQPDKAQNTRPSSAKSPTPSDEQAVLEAQNSAGWKMTLVILTTASVLMSLSYTMLIPFLPMYLLEELHVAQEDVNLWSGLVFSVSFLISGVMAPIWGALADKRSKKMMAVRAAALLAISYGLGGIVQNEWQLLAMRAFQGFAAGLWPACLAILSSSVPKTKLGFALGTMQGGLTAGGVIGPLIGGILAEAFGMRATFFLGAAALLTITVLIIFKIKEPQKRRQPQSGTNSPRQKTNLLRIPVVQRMLITAGVVQMTILFQQPIMPLYVAELQGSMDRIVLVTGILFSAVGLSGVFASPVWGIAGQKWGYRPVLYSALLGTTIFGVIQAIPNDLWQFGFWRFIGGLAFAGIFPAINAVLTNSTEPEDRGRIFGLSYAAQQIGSVIGPIAGGALGMWLGLKFVIFFSGILLLPMLIWLYLKRPIVEASTAGNAKSL
;
A
#
# COMPACT_ATOMS: atom_id res chain seq x y z
N MET A 1 -65.56 32.56 5.05
CA MET A 1 -65.97 31.94 6.33
C MET A 1 -64.67 31.57 7.00
N GLU A 2 -64.17 32.54 7.71
CA GLU A 2 -64.17 32.70 9.17
C GLU A 2 -63.21 31.68 9.82
N GLU A 3 -62.06 32.13 10.20
CA GLU A 3 -61.64 32.72 11.49
C GLU A 3 -61.59 31.67 12.64
N LYS A 4 -60.40 31.49 13.21
CA LYS A 4 -60.14 31.94 14.56
C LYS A 4 -58.66 31.74 14.96
N LYS A 5 -58.15 32.88 15.39
CA LYS A 5 -56.91 33.03 16.16
C LYS A 5 -57.07 32.45 17.55
N GLU A 6 -55.99 31.98 18.13
CA GLU A 6 -55.73 32.18 19.56
C GLU A 6 -54.21 32.22 19.83
N SER A 7 -53.80 33.31 20.42
CA SER A 7 -52.49 33.67 20.94
C SER A 7 -52.33 33.24 22.38
N VAL A 8 -51.20 32.70 22.77
CA VAL A 8 -50.75 32.76 24.19
C VAL A 8 -49.29 33.15 24.24
N ASN A 9 -49.11 34.20 25.00
CA ASN A 9 -47.97 34.98 25.38
C ASN A 9 -47.30 34.33 26.61
N VAL A 10 -45.93 34.26 26.66
CA VAL A 10 -45.20 34.34 27.92
C VAL A 10 -43.78 34.82 27.63
N SER A 11 -43.40 35.77 28.45
CA SER A 11 -42.24 36.66 28.45
C SER A 11 -40.96 36.03 29.02
N PRO A 12 -39.86 36.79 29.08
CA PRO A 12 -38.49 36.35 28.92
C PRO A 12 -37.72 36.29 30.25
N ASP A 13 -36.59 35.61 30.18
CA ASP A 13 -35.58 35.66 31.23
C ASP A 13 -34.26 36.20 30.69
N PRO A 14 -33.57 37.05 31.44
CA PRO A 14 -32.38 37.78 31.02
C PRO A 14 -31.13 37.21 31.67
N SER A 15 -30.07 37.04 30.89
CA SER A 15 -28.69 37.26 31.36
C SER A 15 -27.67 36.84 30.30
N GLU A 16 -27.28 37.79 29.47
CA GLU A 16 -26.03 37.69 28.73
C GLU A 16 -25.31 39.02 28.73
N GLN A 17 -24.27 39.07 29.52
CA GLN A 17 -23.27 40.13 29.45
C GLN A 17 -22.36 39.90 28.24
N ARG A 18 -22.52 40.74 27.23
CA ARG A 18 -21.53 40.94 26.18
C ARG A 18 -20.55 42.01 26.60
N ALA A 19 -19.24 41.68 26.59
CA ALA A 19 -18.17 42.66 26.57
C ALA A 19 -17.82 43.06 25.14
N PRO A 20 -17.46 44.33 24.86
CA PRO A 20 -17.30 44.84 23.51
C PRO A 20 -15.88 44.58 22.95
N LEU A 21 -15.82 44.17 21.69
CA LEU A 21 -14.62 44.22 20.88
C LEU A 21 -14.28 45.67 20.53
N SER A 22 -13.15 46.15 21.04
CA SER A 22 -12.55 47.42 20.64
C SER A 22 -11.85 47.31 19.30
N SER A 23 -12.22 48.15 18.39
CA SER A 23 -11.58 48.50 17.13
C SER A 23 -10.15 48.99 17.34
N SER A 24 -9.19 48.47 16.61
CA SER A 24 -7.92 49.14 16.31
C SER A 24 -7.68 49.12 14.80
N ALA A 25 -8.39 50.04 14.15
CA ALA A 25 -8.05 50.56 12.84
C ALA A 25 -7.48 51.98 13.05
N ASP A 26 -6.21 52.06 13.39
CA ASP A 26 -5.41 53.31 13.36
C ASP A 26 -3.94 52.91 13.64
N GLU A 27 -3.24 52.47 12.61
CA GLU A 27 -1.77 52.52 12.51
C GLU A 27 -1.32 52.13 11.08
N ALA A 28 -1.86 52.82 10.09
CA ALA A 28 -1.38 52.75 8.71
C ALA A 28 -1.32 54.13 8.05
N GLN A 29 -0.69 55.09 8.73
CA GLN A 29 -0.30 56.37 8.10
C GLN A 29 0.82 57.02 8.91
N ALA A 30 2.06 56.61 8.67
CA ALA A 30 3.26 57.46 8.84
C ALA A 30 4.47 56.62 8.40
N HIS A 31 4.86 56.74 7.15
CA HIS A 31 6.24 56.67 6.68
C HIS A 31 6.28 56.77 5.15
N SER A 32 5.97 57.98 4.68
CA SER A 32 6.40 58.41 3.37
C SER A 32 7.17 59.73 3.54
N ALA A 33 8.45 59.63 3.73
CA ALA A 33 9.44 60.66 3.40
C ALA A 33 10.84 60.18 3.81
N GLY A 34 11.73 60.01 2.86
CA GLY A 34 13.14 59.77 3.14
C GLY A 34 13.82 58.85 2.11
N SER A 35 13.94 59.31 0.87
CA SER A 35 14.83 58.70 -0.11
C SER A 35 16.28 58.98 0.28
N ALA A 36 16.92 58.03 0.98
CA ALA A 36 18.37 57.94 1.09
C ALA A 36 18.82 56.65 0.43
N SER A 37 19.73 56.81 -0.51
CA SER A 37 20.37 55.72 -1.26
C SER A 37 21.02 54.70 -0.31
N MET A 38 20.42 53.54 -0.15
CA MET A 38 20.96 52.46 0.64
C MET A 38 21.64 51.44 -0.32
N ASP A 39 22.89 51.13 0.00
CA ASP A 39 23.76 50.19 -0.70
C ASP A 39 23.11 48.78 -0.72
N PRO A 40 22.90 48.15 -1.89
CA PRO A 40 22.22 46.86 -2.00
C PRO A 40 22.86 45.71 -1.19
N ALA A 41 24.14 45.83 -0.85
CA ALA A 41 24.88 44.84 -0.07
C ALA A 41 24.49 44.82 1.43
N LYS A 42 23.84 45.86 1.95
CA LYS A 42 23.41 45.93 3.36
C LYS A 42 21.97 45.46 3.59
N CYS A 43 21.12 45.43 2.55
CA CYS A 43 19.76 44.91 2.65
C CYS A 43 19.72 43.38 2.83
N GLY A 44 20.58 42.64 2.12
CA GLY A 44 20.60 41.18 2.19
C GLY A 44 21.03 40.61 3.55
N ALA A 45 21.90 41.31 4.29
CA ALA A 45 22.35 40.85 5.61
C ALA A 45 21.27 41.02 6.72
N HIS A 46 20.39 42.01 6.57
CA HIS A 46 19.31 42.25 7.54
C HIS A 46 18.13 41.29 7.32
N GLU A 47 17.82 40.93 6.07
CA GLU A 47 16.80 39.92 5.76
C GLU A 47 17.24 38.49 6.19
N ILE A 48 18.50 38.14 6.00
CA ILE A 48 19.03 36.84 6.45
C ILE A 48 18.96 36.74 7.97
N HIS A 49 19.29 37.79 8.69
CA HIS A 49 19.24 37.80 10.17
C HIS A 49 17.79 37.70 10.71
N CYS A 50 16.81 38.34 10.04
CA CYS A 50 15.39 38.18 10.38
C CYS A 50 14.89 36.75 10.12
N ILE A 51 15.29 36.10 9.02
CA ILE A 51 14.91 34.74 8.70
C ILE A 51 15.53 33.74 9.69
N GLU A 52 16.78 33.97 10.10
CA GLU A 52 17.42 33.14 11.14
C GLU A 52 16.71 33.29 12.50
N GLN A 53 16.33 34.50 12.91
CA GLN A 53 15.59 34.71 14.14
C GLN A 53 14.18 34.09 14.11
N GLU A 54 13.46 34.17 12.99
CA GLU A 54 12.17 33.50 12.84
C GLU A 54 12.31 31.97 12.86
N ALA A 55 13.38 31.42 12.28
CA ALA A 55 13.66 29.99 12.32
C ALA A 55 13.97 29.50 13.74
N GLU A 56 14.78 30.24 14.51
CA GLU A 56 15.05 29.93 15.93
C GLU A 56 13.80 29.98 16.81
N LEU A 57 12.93 30.99 16.59
CA LEU A 57 11.64 31.09 17.28
C LEU A 57 10.67 29.97 16.91
N ALA A 58 10.69 29.52 15.66
CA ALA A 58 9.90 28.39 15.22
C ALA A 58 10.39 27.08 15.84
N GLU A 59 11.71 26.85 15.89
CA GLU A 59 12.29 25.69 16.59
C GLU A 59 11.99 25.71 18.09
N ALA A 60 12.08 26.87 18.75
CA ALA A 60 11.74 26.98 20.16
C ALA A 60 10.27 26.62 20.45
N ARG A 61 9.33 27.08 19.60
CA ARG A 61 7.91 26.72 19.69
C ARG A 61 7.65 25.23 19.46
N VAL A 62 8.38 24.60 18.54
CA VAL A 62 8.27 23.15 18.31
C VAL A 62 8.82 22.36 19.50
N ARG A 63 9.96 22.77 20.07
CA ARG A 63 10.54 22.14 21.28
C ARG A 63 9.61 22.27 22.50
N GLU A 64 8.92 23.39 22.63
CA GLU A 64 7.98 23.61 23.74
C GLU A 64 6.70 22.76 23.57
N ARG A 65 6.17 22.64 22.35
CA ARG A 65 5.06 21.71 22.05
C ARG A 65 5.43 20.25 22.34
N VAL A 66 6.60 19.79 21.90
CA VAL A 66 7.05 18.43 22.15
C VAL A 66 7.21 18.17 23.66
N ARG A 67 7.70 19.16 24.43
CA ARG A 67 7.77 19.06 25.90
C ARG A 67 6.39 18.99 26.57
N THR A 68 5.43 19.77 26.12
CA THR A 68 4.06 19.75 26.68
C THR A 68 3.36 18.45 26.36
N GLU A 69 3.46 17.93 25.13
CA GLU A 69 2.88 16.64 24.74
C GLU A 69 3.55 15.47 25.48
N ALA A 70 4.85 15.52 25.72
CA ALA A 70 5.56 14.51 26.53
C ALA A 70 5.10 14.54 28.00
N ALA A 71 4.92 15.72 28.59
CA ALA A 71 4.43 15.85 29.97
C ALA A 71 2.96 15.40 30.12
N GLU A 72 2.14 15.62 29.10
CA GLU A 72 0.74 15.10 29.09
C GLU A 72 0.72 13.57 28.93
N ALA A 73 1.58 12.99 28.11
CA ALA A 73 1.72 11.54 27.95
C ALA A 73 2.20 10.88 29.27
N GLU A 74 3.13 11.52 29.98
CA GLU A 74 3.64 11.02 31.27
C GLU A 74 2.54 11.07 32.35
N ARG A 75 1.74 12.15 32.42
CA ARG A 75 0.57 12.22 33.32
C ARG A 75 -0.51 11.21 32.97
N ALA A 76 -0.74 10.91 31.69
CA ALA A 76 -1.67 9.90 31.27
C ALA A 76 -1.20 8.48 31.67
N LEU A 77 0.10 8.21 31.63
CA LEU A 77 0.72 6.96 32.09
C LEU A 77 0.63 6.81 33.60
N ASP A 78 0.88 7.86 34.39
CA ASP A 78 0.74 7.85 35.84
C ASP A 78 -0.71 7.65 36.29
N ASN A 79 -1.66 8.28 35.63
CA ASN A 79 -3.08 8.07 35.88
C ASN A 79 -3.54 6.64 35.55
N ALA A 80 -3.02 6.05 34.45
CA ALA A 80 -3.30 4.67 34.09
C ALA A 80 -2.70 3.69 35.11
N ALA A 81 -1.50 3.97 35.64
CA ALA A 81 -0.86 3.18 36.70
C ALA A 81 -1.63 3.29 38.03
N HIS A 82 -2.15 4.46 38.37
CA HIS A 82 -2.99 4.67 39.56
C HIS A 82 -4.33 3.94 39.45
N CYS A 83 -4.99 3.96 38.29
CA CYS A 83 -6.23 3.19 38.07
C CYS A 83 -5.97 1.68 38.17
N ALA A 84 -4.88 1.17 37.59
CA ALA A 84 -4.52 -0.24 37.68
C ALA A 84 -4.22 -0.69 39.11
N SER A 85 -3.57 0.18 39.93
CA SER A 85 -3.29 -0.13 41.33
C SER A 85 -4.54 -0.06 42.24
N ALA A 86 -5.51 0.78 41.91
CA ALA A 86 -6.79 0.87 42.60
C ALA A 86 -7.67 -0.34 42.29
N GLU A 87 -7.70 -0.82 41.05
CA GLU A 87 -8.40 -2.02 40.63
C GLU A 87 -7.81 -3.28 41.29
N GLN A 88 -6.49 -3.35 41.44
CA GLN A 88 -5.80 -4.45 42.11
C GLN A 88 -6.03 -4.45 43.63
N LYS A 89 -6.21 -3.28 44.26
CA LYS A 89 -6.59 -3.16 45.67
C LYS A 89 -8.04 -3.57 45.93
N ASN A 90 -8.97 -3.29 45.03
CA ASN A 90 -10.36 -3.71 45.13
C ASN A 90 -10.51 -5.23 44.98
N VAL A 91 -9.75 -5.87 44.11
CA VAL A 91 -9.71 -7.33 43.94
C VAL A 91 -9.15 -8.02 45.20
N LEU A 92 -8.19 -7.38 45.91
CA LEU A 92 -7.62 -7.91 47.15
C LEU A 92 -8.49 -7.63 48.42
N ALA A 93 -9.44 -6.69 48.34
CA ALA A 93 -10.34 -6.37 49.47
C ALA A 93 -11.60 -7.26 49.49
N GLU A 94 -11.91 -7.97 48.40
CA GLU A 94 -13.05 -8.92 48.32
C GLU A 94 -12.68 -10.34 48.76
N GLU A 95 -11.41 -10.64 49.07
CA GLU A 95 -10.95 -11.91 49.63
C GLU A 95 -10.64 -11.81 51.13
N GLN A 96 -11.64 -11.56 52.00
CA GLN A 96 -11.54 -11.93 53.40
C GLN A 96 -12.46 -13.12 53.71
N PRO A 97 -11.93 -14.20 54.32
CA PRO A 97 -12.67 -15.43 54.49
C PRO A 97 -13.57 -15.36 55.72
N ASP A 98 -14.85 -15.60 55.53
CA ASP A 98 -15.74 -15.94 56.61
C ASP A 98 -15.68 -17.46 56.85
N LYS A 99 -15.33 -17.79 58.08
CA LYS A 99 -15.33 -19.04 58.86
C LYS A 99 -15.70 -20.36 58.18
N ALA A 100 -14.70 -21.19 58.25
CA ALA A 100 -14.77 -22.62 58.63
C ALA A 100 -16.09 -23.37 58.46
N GLN A 101 -16.20 -24.16 57.40
CA GLN A 101 -16.85 -25.47 57.45
C GLN A 101 -16.14 -26.46 56.50
N ASN A 102 -15.79 -27.56 57.14
CA ASN A 102 -15.14 -28.77 56.69
C ASN A 102 -15.81 -29.37 55.43
N THR A 103 -15.18 -29.30 54.23
CA THR A 103 -15.54 -30.18 53.14
C THR A 103 -14.27 -30.52 52.34
N ARG A 104 -14.13 -31.78 51.96
CA ARG A 104 -13.06 -32.51 51.28
C ARG A 104 -12.48 -31.77 50.09
N PRO A 105 -11.20 -31.99 49.67
CA PRO A 105 -10.63 -31.38 48.50
C PRO A 105 -11.39 -31.82 47.24
N SER A 106 -12.18 -30.90 46.71
CA SER A 106 -12.84 -31.04 45.44
C SER A 106 -11.79 -31.03 44.34
N SER A 107 -11.82 -32.05 43.50
CA SER A 107 -11.06 -32.24 42.28
C SER A 107 -10.79 -30.91 41.53
N ALA A 108 -9.54 -30.67 41.19
CA ALA A 108 -9.12 -29.56 40.34
C ALA A 108 -10.09 -29.45 39.13
N LYS A 109 -10.86 -28.36 39.08
CA LYS A 109 -11.70 -28.07 37.92
C LYS A 109 -10.77 -28.02 36.71
N SER A 110 -10.99 -28.91 35.75
CA SER A 110 -10.38 -28.79 34.42
C SER A 110 -10.66 -27.39 33.87
N PRO A 111 -9.65 -26.69 33.33
CA PRO A 111 -9.79 -25.32 32.82
C PRO A 111 -10.96 -25.27 31.82
N THR A 112 -11.81 -24.26 31.96
CA THR A 112 -12.92 -24.09 31.05
C THR A 112 -12.40 -23.76 29.66
N PRO A 113 -13.11 -24.06 28.56
CA PRO A 113 -12.68 -23.73 27.23
C PRO A 113 -12.36 -22.24 27.02
N SER A 114 -12.93 -21.36 27.86
CA SER A 114 -12.63 -19.92 27.90
C SER A 114 -11.27 -19.62 28.53
N ASP A 115 -10.87 -20.38 29.56
CA ASP A 115 -9.60 -20.18 30.25
C ASP A 115 -8.43 -20.68 29.41
N GLU A 116 -8.59 -21.81 28.71
CA GLU A 116 -7.62 -22.30 27.74
C GLU A 116 -7.45 -21.31 26.56
N GLN A 117 -8.53 -20.68 26.10
CA GLN A 117 -8.46 -19.67 25.06
C GLN A 117 -7.76 -18.39 25.53
N ALA A 118 -7.98 -17.95 26.75
CA ALA A 118 -7.31 -16.78 27.33
C ALA A 118 -5.80 -17.02 27.52
N VAL A 119 -5.40 -18.20 27.97
CA VAL A 119 -3.99 -18.60 28.10
C VAL A 119 -3.32 -18.69 26.72
N LEU A 120 -3.98 -19.25 25.72
CA LEU A 120 -3.50 -19.31 24.34
C LEU A 120 -3.38 -17.92 23.71
N GLU A 121 -4.32 -17.02 23.96
CA GLU A 121 -4.24 -15.62 23.50
C GLU A 121 -3.08 -14.87 24.18
N ALA A 122 -2.86 -15.08 25.46
CA ALA A 122 -1.75 -14.50 26.20
C ALA A 122 -0.38 -15.03 25.70
N GLN A 123 -0.26 -16.33 25.47
CA GLN A 123 0.96 -16.95 24.93
C GLN A 123 1.26 -16.49 23.49
N ASN A 124 0.24 -16.39 22.64
CA ASN A 124 0.40 -15.87 21.28
C ASN A 124 0.70 -14.38 21.26
N SER A 125 0.26 -13.62 22.26
CA SER A 125 0.51 -12.18 22.35
C SER A 125 1.92 -11.82 22.83
N ALA A 126 2.63 -12.67 23.52
CA ALA A 126 3.95 -12.37 24.07
C ALA A 126 5.05 -12.20 23.01
N GLY A 127 4.91 -12.81 21.84
CA GLY A 127 5.91 -12.78 20.76
C GLY A 127 5.51 -12.00 19.50
N TRP A 128 4.33 -11.38 19.47
CA TRP A 128 3.78 -10.79 18.24
C TRP A 128 4.62 -9.66 17.65
N LYS A 129 5.27 -8.84 18.50
CA LYS A 129 6.14 -7.73 18.05
C LYS A 129 7.31 -8.25 17.22
N MET A 130 7.98 -9.31 17.70
CA MET A 130 9.08 -9.94 16.98
C MET A 130 8.61 -10.59 15.68
N THR A 131 7.46 -11.27 15.70
CA THR A 131 6.84 -11.83 14.50
C THR A 131 6.51 -10.74 13.49
N LEU A 132 5.96 -9.59 13.95
CA LEU A 132 5.68 -8.44 13.08
C LEU A 132 6.96 -7.91 12.42
N VAL A 133 8.03 -7.68 13.19
CA VAL A 133 9.31 -7.19 12.64
C VAL A 133 9.85 -8.16 11.58
N ILE A 134 9.89 -9.46 11.86
CA ILE A 134 10.39 -10.47 10.92
C ILE A 134 9.54 -10.51 9.64
N LEU A 135 8.21 -10.51 9.77
CA LEU A 135 7.32 -10.56 8.61
C LEU A 135 7.34 -9.25 7.80
N THR A 136 7.52 -8.10 8.47
CA THR A 136 7.70 -6.81 7.78
C THR A 136 9.04 -6.80 7.02
N THR A 137 10.13 -7.24 7.65
CA THR A 137 11.43 -7.39 6.97
C THR A 137 11.32 -8.36 5.79
N ALA A 138 10.62 -9.49 5.95
CA ALA A 138 10.35 -10.43 4.87
C ALA A 138 9.57 -9.78 3.72
N SER A 139 8.59 -8.92 4.03
CA SER A 139 7.81 -8.19 3.03
C SER A 139 8.64 -7.17 2.27
N VAL A 140 9.51 -6.42 2.98
CA VAL A 140 10.46 -5.49 2.36
C VAL A 140 11.40 -6.22 1.41
N LEU A 141 12.10 -7.26 1.90
CA LEU A 141 13.08 -8.00 1.11
C LEU A 141 12.45 -8.75 -0.07
N MET A 142 11.25 -9.31 0.12
CA MET A 142 10.50 -9.97 -0.95
C MET A 142 10.14 -8.99 -2.07
N SER A 143 9.58 -7.83 -1.68
CA SER A 143 9.18 -6.80 -2.64
C SER A 143 10.38 -6.18 -3.34
N LEU A 144 11.43 -5.90 -2.58
CA LEU A 144 12.71 -5.40 -3.10
C LEU A 144 13.32 -6.39 -4.10
N SER A 145 13.45 -7.66 -3.74
CA SER A 145 13.99 -8.70 -4.64
C SER A 145 13.19 -8.82 -5.94
N TYR A 146 11.84 -8.72 -5.83
CA TYR A 146 10.98 -8.80 -7.00
C TYR A 146 11.16 -7.57 -7.93
N THR A 147 11.12 -6.38 -7.37
CA THR A 147 11.10 -5.13 -8.15
C THR A 147 12.49 -4.70 -8.65
N MET A 148 13.58 -5.15 -8.02
CA MET A 148 14.94 -4.86 -8.47
C MET A 148 15.26 -5.46 -9.85
N LEU A 149 14.55 -6.53 -10.26
CA LEU A 149 14.74 -7.14 -11.58
C LEU A 149 14.13 -6.31 -12.72
N ILE A 150 13.15 -5.45 -12.41
CA ILE A 150 12.36 -4.74 -13.42
C ILE A 150 13.24 -3.89 -14.36
N PRO A 151 14.17 -3.05 -13.85
CA PRO A 151 14.93 -2.16 -14.69
C PRO A 151 15.98 -2.86 -15.56
N PHE A 152 16.45 -4.06 -15.16
CA PHE A 152 17.56 -4.69 -15.89
C PHE A 152 17.18 -5.95 -16.69
N LEU A 153 15.98 -6.51 -16.52
CA LEU A 153 15.63 -7.75 -17.19
C LEU A 153 15.68 -7.68 -18.73
N PRO A 154 15.20 -6.60 -19.40
CA PRO A 154 15.39 -6.44 -20.84
C PRO A 154 16.86 -6.28 -21.24
N MET A 155 17.65 -5.58 -20.42
CA MET A 155 19.09 -5.44 -20.65
C MET A 155 19.84 -6.75 -20.43
N TYR A 156 19.39 -7.57 -19.46
CA TYR A 156 19.92 -8.91 -19.23
C TYR A 156 19.74 -9.82 -20.44
N LEU A 157 18.60 -9.73 -21.13
CA LEU A 157 18.35 -10.44 -22.39
C LEU A 157 19.29 -9.98 -23.49
N LEU A 158 19.51 -8.67 -23.61
CA LEU A 158 20.33 -8.07 -24.66
C LEU A 158 21.84 -8.30 -24.43
N GLU A 159 22.34 -7.96 -23.24
CA GLU A 159 23.78 -7.89 -22.97
C GLU A 159 24.36 -9.21 -22.47
N GLU A 160 23.62 -9.96 -21.64
CA GLU A 160 24.11 -11.20 -21.02
C GLU A 160 23.70 -12.46 -21.78
N LEU A 161 22.53 -12.45 -22.41
CA LEU A 161 22.01 -13.61 -23.14
C LEU A 161 22.10 -13.41 -24.67
N HIS A 162 22.55 -12.24 -25.12
CA HIS A 162 22.81 -11.91 -26.54
C HIS A 162 21.60 -12.13 -27.46
N VAL A 163 20.39 -11.90 -26.94
CA VAL A 163 19.16 -11.93 -27.74
C VAL A 163 19.18 -10.81 -28.78
N ALA A 164 18.74 -11.08 -30.00
CA ALA A 164 18.70 -10.08 -31.07
C ALA A 164 17.86 -8.87 -30.64
N GLN A 165 18.33 -7.66 -30.92
CA GLN A 165 17.71 -6.41 -30.50
C GLN A 165 16.25 -6.29 -30.95
N GLU A 166 15.92 -6.82 -32.12
CA GLU A 166 14.56 -6.89 -32.65
C GLU A 166 13.60 -7.76 -31.81
N ASP A 167 14.11 -8.82 -31.19
CA ASP A 167 13.32 -9.77 -30.41
C ASP A 167 13.26 -9.46 -28.91
N VAL A 168 14.15 -8.59 -28.38
CA VAL A 168 14.27 -8.29 -26.94
C VAL A 168 12.95 -7.82 -26.34
N ASN A 169 12.19 -6.99 -27.06
CA ASN A 169 10.90 -6.49 -26.58
C ASN A 169 9.90 -7.61 -26.38
N LEU A 170 9.81 -8.54 -27.32
CA LEU A 170 8.89 -9.68 -27.24
C LEU A 170 9.31 -10.66 -26.13
N TRP A 171 10.61 -11.03 -26.10
CA TRP A 171 11.15 -11.89 -25.05
C TRP A 171 10.98 -11.28 -23.65
N SER A 172 11.22 -9.98 -23.50
CA SER A 172 10.97 -9.28 -22.25
C SER A 172 9.51 -9.40 -21.82
N GLY A 173 8.58 -9.17 -22.75
CA GLY A 173 7.15 -9.33 -22.50
C GLY A 173 6.77 -10.75 -22.03
N LEU A 174 7.29 -11.78 -22.72
CA LEU A 174 7.05 -13.18 -22.39
C LEU A 174 7.62 -13.55 -21.01
N VAL A 175 8.86 -13.16 -20.75
CA VAL A 175 9.59 -13.45 -19.49
C VAL A 175 8.92 -12.78 -18.29
N PHE A 176 8.38 -11.58 -18.45
CA PHE A 176 7.57 -10.95 -17.39
C PHE A 176 6.24 -11.68 -17.19
N SER A 177 5.53 -12.00 -18.27
CA SER A 177 4.16 -12.52 -18.22
C SER A 177 4.09 -13.95 -17.71
N VAL A 178 5.04 -14.81 -18.06
CA VAL A 178 5.00 -16.24 -17.71
C VAL A 178 4.97 -16.46 -16.19
N SER A 179 5.67 -15.62 -15.42
CA SER A 179 5.67 -15.74 -13.96
C SER A 179 4.30 -15.39 -13.36
N PHE A 180 3.60 -14.38 -13.89
CA PHE A 180 2.24 -14.05 -13.48
C PHE A 180 1.24 -15.11 -13.89
N LEU A 181 1.36 -15.66 -15.11
CA LEU A 181 0.50 -16.73 -15.60
C LEU A 181 0.58 -17.97 -14.71
N ILE A 182 1.78 -18.45 -14.47
CA ILE A 182 2.00 -19.64 -13.62
C ILE A 182 1.57 -19.35 -12.17
N SER A 183 1.88 -18.17 -11.63
CA SER A 183 1.44 -17.76 -10.29
C SER A 183 -0.08 -17.72 -10.17
N GLY A 184 -0.78 -17.22 -11.18
CA GLY A 184 -2.24 -17.19 -11.23
C GLY A 184 -2.86 -18.58 -11.23
N VAL A 185 -2.30 -19.51 -12.03
CA VAL A 185 -2.73 -20.91 -12.08
C VAL A 185 -2.45 -21.65 -10.78
N MET A 186 -1.30 -21.37 -10.14
CA MET A 186 -0.88 -22.04 -8.91
C MET A 186 -1.55 -21.48 -7.64
N ALA A 187 -2.04 -20.22 -7.68
CA ALA A 187 -2.61 -19.57 -6.51
C ALA A 187 -3.72 -20.37 -5.81
N PRO A 188 -4.76 -20.91 -6.49
CA PRO A 188 -5.79 -21.73 -5.85
C PRO A 188 -5.23 -23.06 -5.29
N ILE A 189 -4.22 -23.65 -5.93
CA ILE A 189 -3.59 -24.91 -5.49
C ILE A 189 -2.84 -24.67 -4.18
N TRP A 190 -2.04 -23.61 -4.13
CA TRP A 190 -1.28 -23.24 -2.93
C TRP A 190 -2.20 -22.74 -1.82
N GLY A 191 -3.30 -22.04 -2.15
CA GLY A 191 -4.33 -21.65 -1.19
C GLY A 191 -4.97 -22.86 -0.51
N ALA A 192 -5.44 -23.82 -1.29
CA ALA A 192 -6.03 -25.06 -0.78
C ALA A 192 -5.04 -25.89 0.07
N LEU A 193 -3.76 -25.87 -0.30
CA LEU A 193 -2.71 -26.55 0.47
C LEU A 193 -2.40 -25.80 1.78
N ALA A 194 -2.43 -24.47 1.77
CA ALA A 194 -2.22 -23.63 2.96
C ALA A 194 -3.30 -23.87 4.04
N ASP A 195 -4.54 -24.16 3.63
CA ASP A 195 -5.63 -24.45 4.57
C ASP A 195 -5.41 -25.80 5.29
N LYS A 196 -4.75 -26.76 4.62
CA LYS A 196 -4.49 -28.12 5.14
C LYS A 196 -3.15 -28.24 5.86
N ARG A 197 -2.18 -27.44 5.52
CA ARG A 197 -0.79 -27.52 6.00
C ARG A 197 -0.49 -26.39 7.00
N SER A 198 0.71 -26.44 7.58
CA SER A 198 1.28 -25.39 8.41
C SER A 198 1.50 -24.09 7.62
N LYS A 199 1.02 -22.96 8.17
CA LYS A 199 1.24 -21.63 7.58
C LYS A 199 2.72 -21.30 7.47
N LYS A 200 3.50 -21.66 8.52
CA LYS A 200 4.95 -21.50 8.55
C LYS A 200 5.61 -22.30 7.43
N MET A 201 5.23 -23.60 7.27
CA MET A 201 5.79 -24.45 6.22
C MET A 201 5.52 -23.88 4.82
N MET A 202 4.32 -23.31 4.60
CA MET A 202 3.98 -22.69 3.32
C MET A 202 4.81 -21.44 3.03
N ALA A 203 5.10 -20.63 4.04
CA ALA A 203 5.97 -19.47 3.92
C ALA A 203 7.43 -19.88 3.64
N VAL A 204 7.96 -20.86 4.38
CA VAL A 204 9.31 -21.40 4.18
C VAL A 204 9.46 -21.98 2.78
N ARG A 205 8.49 -22.81 2.32
CA ARG A 205 8.48 -23.35 0.95
C ARG A 205 8.56 -22.23 -0.08
N ALA A 206 7.69 -21.24 0.02
CA ALA A 206 7.63 -20.15 -0.97
C ALA A 206 8.93 -19.33 -0.98
N ALA A 207 9.46 -18.98 0.19
CA ALA A 207 10.71 -18.22 0.29
C ALA A 207 11.92 -19.02 -0.23
N ALA A 208 12.01 -20.32 0.11
CA ALA A 208 13.10 -21.19 -0.35
C ALA A 208 13.07 -21.40 -1.87
N LEU A 209 11.90 -21.72 -2.44
CA LEU A 209 11.76 -21.90 -3.88
C LEU A 209 12.02 -20.60 -4.66
N LEU A 210 11.62 -19.45 -4.11
CA LEU A 210 11.96 -18.14 -4.69
C LEU A 210 13.47 -17.91 -4.64
N ALA A 211 14.14 -18.20 -3.52
CA ALA A 211 15.59 -18.08 -3.42
C ALA A 211 16.32 -18.95 -4.46
N ILE A 212 15.88 -20.20 -4.62
CA ILE A 212 16.41 -21.09 -5.66
C ILE A 212 16.18 -20.52 -7.06
N SER A 213 14.97 -20.01 -7.34
CA SER A 213 14.64 -19.38 -8.63
C SER A 213 15.60 -18.22 -8.95
N TYR A 214 15.86 -17.34 -7.98
CA TYR A 214 16.80 -16.23 -8.15
C TYR A 214 18.23 -16.71 -8.36
N GLY A 215 18.67 -17.74 -7.61
CA GLY A 215 19.98 -18.35 -7.83
C GLY A 215 20.13 -18.94 -9.24
N LEU A 216 19.08 -19.62 -9.74
CA LEU A 216 19.05 -20.09 -11.12
C LEU A 216 19.13 -18.94 -12.13
N GLY A 217 18.51 -17.78 -11.84
CA GLY A 217 18.57 -16.60 -12.68
C GLY A 217 19.98 -16.07 -12.92
N GLY A 218 20.91 -16.27 -11.96
CA GLY A 218 22.31 -15.86 -12.10
C GLY A 218 23.16 -16.80 -13.01
N ILE A 219 22.67 -18.01 -13.30
CA ILE A 219 23.41 -19.02 -14.07
C ILE A 219 22.80 -19.35 -15.44
N VAL A 220 21.65 -18.74 -15.81
CA VAL A 220 21.04 -18.95 -17.12
C VAL A 220 21.95 -18.45 -18.25
N GLN A 221 21.90 -19.13 -19.40
CA GLN A 221 22.76 -18.88 -20.55
C GLN A 221 21.99 -18.50 -21.82
N ASN A 222 20.67 -18.69 -21.84
CA ASN A 222 19.83 -18.34 -22.97
C ASN A 222 18.41 -17.92 -22.50
N GLU A 223 17.65 -17.34 -23.41
CA GLU A 223 16.31 -16.81 -23.17
C GLU A 223 15.31 -17.89 -22.75
N TRP A 224 15.42 -19.13 -23.25
CA TRP A 224 14.55 -20.24 -22.91
C TRP A 224 14.76 -20.72 -21.46
N GLN A 225 16.03 -20.74 -21.00
CA GLN A 225 16.34 -21.04 -19.59
C GLN A 225 15.81 -19.92 -18.68
N LEU A 226 15.91 -18.66 -19.10
CA LEU A 226 15.36 -17.53 -18.36
C LEU A 226 13.84 -17.64 -18.28
N LEU A 227 13.16 -18.00 -19.36
CA LEU A 227 11.71 -18.22 -19.39
C LEU A 227 11.30 -19.35 -18.45
N ALA A 228 12.03 -20.49 -18.47
CA ALA A 228 11.79 -21.61 -17.57
C ALA A 228 11.99 -21.23 -16.09
N MET A 229 13.06 -20.48 -15.79
CA MET A 229 13.30 -19.94 -14.44
C MET A 229 12.17 -19.02 -13.98
N ARG A 230 11.66 -18.16 -14.85
CA ARG A 230 10.51 -17.28 -14.55
C ARG A 230 9.21 -18.07 -14.34
N ALA A 231 8.99 -19.14 -15.12
CA ALA A 231 7.87 -20.06 -14.88
C ALA A 231 8.00 -20.73 -13.49
N PHE A 232 9.20 -21.18 -13.14
CA PHE A 232 9.49 -21.73 -11.81
C PHE A 232 9.31 -20.70 -10.70
N GLN A 233 9.67 -19.43 -10.92
CA GLN A 233 9.39 -18.33 -9.99
C GLN A 233 7.89 -18.14 -9.76
N GLY A 234 7.06 -18.22 -10.83
CA GLY A 234 5.61 -18.20 -10.73
C GLY A 234 5.06 -19.38 -9.93
N PHE A 235 5.60 -20.60 -10.13
CA PHE A 235 5.27 -21.78 -9.32
C PHE A 235 5.62 -21.59 -7.84
N ALA A 236 6.75 -20.98 -7.55
CA ALA A 236 7.21 -20.69 -6.19
C ALA A 236 6.37 -19.65 -5.45
N ALA A 237 5.50 -18.92 -6.12
CA ALA A 237 4.71 -17.82 -5.53
C ALA A 237 3.88 -18.25 -4.31
N GLY A 238 3.41 -17.26 -3.54
CA GLY A 238 2.55 -17.47 -2.36
C GLY A 238 3.18 -17.08 -1.02
N LEU A 239 4.37 -16.46 -1.01
CA LEU A 239 5.01 -15.99 0.22
C LEU A 239 4.18 -14.89 0.91
N TRP A 240 3.67 -13.92 0.17
CA TRP A 240 2.86 -12.83 0.72
C TRP A 240 1.60 -13.30 1.46
N PRO A 241 0.69 -14.09 0.84
CA PRO A 241 -0.49 -14.60 1.55
C PRO A 241 -0.12 -15.51 2.73
N ALA A 242 0.98 -16.26 2.67
CA ALA A 242 1.45 -17.05 3.81
C ALA A 242 1.90 -16.15 4.98
N CYS A 243 2.64 -15.07 4.71
CA CYS A 243 3.03 -14.09 5.73
C CYS A 243 1.81 -13.40 6.35
N LEU A 244 0.82 -12.99 5.54
CA LEU A 244 -0.45 -12.44 6.03
C LEU A 244 -1.20 -13.41 6.94
N ALA A 245 -1.24 -14.70 6.57
CA ALA A 245 -1.89 -15.74 7.36
C ALA A 245 -1.19 -16.01 8.70
N ILE A 246 0.14 -15.94 8.74
CA ILE A 246 0.92 -16.03 10.00
C ILE A 246 0.64 -14.81 10.86
N LEU A 247 0.75 -13.60 10.30
CA LEU A 247 0.54 -12.35 11.03
C LEU A 247 -0.86 -12.30 11.67
N SER A 248 -1.90 -12.57 10.89
CA SER A 248 -3.29 -12.51 11.35
C SER A 248 -3.61 -13.52 12.46
N SER A 249 -2.83 -14.59 12.58
CA SER A 249 -2.99 -15.58 13.64
C SER A 249 -2.08 -15.37 14.86
N SER A 250 -1.06 -14.50 14.75
CA SER A 250 -0.06 -14.26 15.80
C SER A 250 -0.27 -12.93 16.54
N VAL A 251 -1.07 -12.01 15.96
CA VAL A 251 -1.25 -10.65 16.50
C VAL A 251 -2.61 -10.54 17.21
N PRO A 252 -2.67 -9.88 18.39
CA PRO A 252 -3.93 -9.59 19.05
C PRO A 252 -4.90 -8.81 18.16
N LYS A 253 -6.20 -9.10 18.24
CA LYS A 253 -7.23 -8.48 17.39
C LYS A 253 -7.20 -6.95 17.44
N THR A 254 -6.93 -6.37 18.62
CA THR A 254 -6.85 -4.92 18.85
C THR A 254 -5.68 -4.25 18.13
N LYS A 255 -4.62 -4.98 17.81
CA LYS A 255 -3.40 -4.48 17.12
C LYS A 255 -3.28 -4.97 15.68
N LEU A 256 -4.23 -5.78 15.21
CA LEU A 256 -4.15 -6.41 13.89
C LEU A 256 -4.13 -5.38 12.75
N GLY A 257 -4.92 -4.32 12.83
CA GLY A 257 -4.94 -3.25 11.81
C GLY A 257 -3.59 -2.55 11.70
N PHE A 258 -2.96 -2.21 12.84
CA PHE A 258 -1.62 -1.63 12.88
C PHE A 258 -0.57 -2.57 12.26
N ALA A 259 -0.61 -3.86 12.63
CA ALA A 259 0.35 -4.85 12.15
C ALA A 259 0.24 -5.09 10.63
N LEU A 260 -0.99 -5.20 10.10
CA LEU A 260 -1.24 -5.31 8.66
C LEU A 260 -0.77 -4.07 7.90
N GLY A 261 -1.05 -2.88 8.45
CA GLY A 261 -0.59 -1.61 7.88
C GLY A 261 0.94 -1.51 7.83
N THR A 262 1.63 -1.89 8.89
CA THR A 262 3.10 -1.91 8.97
C THR A 262 3.70 -2.86 7.93
N MET A 263 3.16 -4.07 7.82
CA MET A 263 3.63 -5.07 6.86
C MET A 263 3.36 -4.62 5.40
N GLN A 264 2.20 -4.01 5.14
CA GLN A 264 1.88 -3.43 3.83
C GLN A 264 2.79 -2.24 3.51
N GLY A 265 3.09 -1.38 4.49
CA GLY A 265 4.06 -0.29 4.35
C GLY A 265 5.45 -0.80 3.98
N GLY A 266 5.89 -1.90 4.63
CA GLY A 266 7.13 -2.58 4.27
C GLY A 266 7.14 -3.11 2.83
N LEU A 267 6.06 -3.75 2.39
CA LEU A 267 5.92 -4.21 1.00
C LEU A 267 6.04 -3.05 0.01
N THR A 268 5.36 -1.94 0.29
CA THR A 268 5.40 -0.73 -0.55
C THR A 268 6.80 -0.11 -0.57
N ALA A 269 7.46 0.02 0.59
CA ALA A 269 8.81 0.55 0.68
C ALA A 269 9.81 -0.28 -0.13
N GLY A 270 9.76 -1.62 -0.02
CA GLY A 270 10.56 -2.52 -0.84
C GLY A 270 10.30 -2.34 -2.34
N GLY A 271 9.04 -2.15 -2.72
CA GLY A 271 8.63 -1.92 -4.11
C GLY A 271 9.15 -0.61 -4.70
N VAL A 272 9.20 0.44 -3.88
CA VAL A 272 9.72 1.76 -4.29
C VAL A 272 11.24 1.77 -4.39
N ILE A 273 11.91 1.20 -3.39
CA ILE A 273 13.38 1.24 -3.29
C ILE A 273 14.03 0.17 -4.18
N GLY A 274 13.32 -0.93 -4.45
CA GLY A 274 13.85 -2.09 -5.17
C GLY A 274 14.46 -1.78 -6.54
N PRO A 275 13.77 -1.06 -7.45
CA PRO A 275 14.33 -0.73 -8.76
C PRO A 275 15.62 0.12 -8.67
N LEU A 276 15.69 1.05 -7.72
CA LEU A 276 16.90 1.85 -7.48
C LEU A 276 18.06 0.97 -6.99
N ILE A 277 17.81 0.14 -5.97
CA ILE A 277 18.82 -0.79 -5.47
C ILE A 277 19.24 -1.77 -6.55
N GLY A 278 18.29 -2.30 -7.33
CA GLY A 278 18.57 -3.17 -8.46
C GLY A 278 19.47 -2.53 -9.50
N GLY A 279 19.23 -1.26 -9.83
CA GLY A 279 20.07 -0.48 -10.73
C GLY A 279 21.49 -0.28 -10.19
N ILE A 280 21.63 0.12 -8.92
CA ILE A 280 22.95 0.30 -8.27
C ILE A 280 23.72 -1.02 -8.20
N LEU A 281 23.06 -2.12 -7.80
CA LEU A 281 23.72 -3.43 -7.69
C LEU A 281 24.13 -3.98 -9.06
N ALA A 282 23.29 -3.79 -10.08
CA ALA A 282 23.60 -4.24 -11.43
C ALA A 282 24.79 -3.46 -12.02
N GLU A 283 24.88 -2.16 -11.75
CA GLU A 283 26.02 -1.33 -12.20
C GLU A 283 27.31 -1.68 -11.42
N ALA A 284 27.23 -1.87 -10.10
CA ALA A 284 28.39 -2.10 -9.26
C ALA A 284 28.96 -3.52 -9.36
N PHE A 285 28.11 -4.54 -9.48
CA PHE A 285 28.48 -5.95 -9.39
C PHE A 285 28.08 -6.77 -10.63
N GLY A 286 27.36 -6.16 -11.57
CA GLY A 286 26.80 -6.82 -12.73
C GLY A 286 25.43 -7.48 -12.48
N MET A 287 24.71 -7.72 -13.58
CA MET A 287 23.32 -8.22 -13.52
C MET A 287 23.23 -9.63 -12.94
N ARG A 288 24.20 -10.52 -13.24
CA ARG A 288 24.24 -11.90 -12.68
C ARG A 288 24.44 -11.92 -11.17
N ALA A 289 25.34 -11.07 -10.65
CA ALA A 289 25.56 -10.95 -9.21
C ALA A 289 24.33 -10.41 -8.51
N THR A 290 23.57 -9.52 -9.11
CA THR A 290 22.32 -8.99 -8.57
C THR A 290 21.27 -10.09 -8.36
N PHE A 291 21.18 -11.08 -9.25
CA PHE A 291 20.35 -12.27 -9.04
C PHE A 291 20.78 -13.07 -7.80
N PHE A 292 22.09 -13.30 -7.60
CA PHE A 292 22.60 -14.01 -6.42
C PHE A 292 22.37 -13.23 -5.13
N LEU A 293 22.50 -11.90 -5.15
CA LEU A 293 22.19 -11.06 -3.99
C LEU A 293 20.70 -11.14 -3.61
N GLY A 294 19.81 -11.14 -4.62
CA GLY A 294 18.38 -11.37 -4.42
C GLY A 294 18.09 -12.76 -3.86
N ALA A 295 18.77 -13.78 -4.35
CA ALA A 295 18.68 -15.15 -3.80
C ALA A 295 19.13 -15.19 -2.33
N ALA A 296 20.24 -14.54 -1.98
CA ALA A 296 20.75 -14.45 -0.61
C ALA A 296 19.77 -13.73 0.33
N ALA A 297 19.14 -12.64 -0.13
CA ALA A 297 18.11 -11.94 0.63
C ALA A 297 16.90 -12.84 0.92
N LEU A 298 16.40 -13.58 -0.09
CA LEU A 298 15.29 -14.51 0.06
C LEU A 298 15.67 -15.72 0.93
N LEU A 299 16.91 -16.20 0.84
CA LEU A 299 17.43 -17.25 1.72
C LEU A 299 17.48 -16.77 3.18
N THR A 300 17.90 -15.53 3.40
CA THR A 300 17.88 -14.90 4.74
C THR A 300 16.47 -14.88 5.31
N ILE A 301 15.47 -14.51 4.51
CA ILE A 301 14.05 -14.59 4.92
C ILE A 301 13.68 -16.02 5.30
N THR A 302 14.06 -16.99 4.48
CA THR A 302 13.77 -18.41 4.73
C THR A 302 14.32 -18.86 6.08
N VAL A 303 15.60 -18.54 6.36
CA VAL A 303 16.27 -18.84 7.62
C VAL A 303 15.58 -18.16 8.80
N LEU A 304 15.26 -16.87 8.67
CA LEU A 304 14.55 -16.11 9.72
C LEU A 304 13.20 -16.73 10.04
N ILE A 305 12.43 -17.12 9.04
CA ILE A 305 11.12 -17.75 9.23
C ILE A 305 11.29 -19.12 9.92
N ILE A 306 12.27 -19.94 9.51
CA ILE A 306 12.50 -21.26 10.11
C ILE A 306 12.82 -21.14 11.60
N PHE A 307 13.77 -20.28 11.97
CA PHE A 307 14.33 -20.27 13.33
C PHE A 307 13.59 -19.33 14.29
N LYS A 308 13.02 -18.23 13.81
CA LYS A 308 12.44 -17.19 14.67
C LYS A 308 10.92 -17.19 14.73
N ILE A 309 10.21 -17.70 13.72
CA ILE A 309 8.75 -17.74 13.73
C ILE A 309 8.29 -19.06 14.33
N LYS A 310 7.54 -18.97 15.44
CA LYS A 310 6.84 -20.12 16.01
C LYS A 310 5.59 -20.41 15.17
N GLU A 311 5.25 -21.69 15.02
CA GLU A 311 4.01 -22.11 14.37
C GLU A 311 2.83 -21.55 15.16
N PRO A 312 1.93 -20.77 14.54
CA PRO A 312 0.72 -20.35 15.20
C PRO A 312 -0.15 -21.59 15.51
N GLN A 313 -0.49 -21.78 16.77
CA GLN A 313 -1.36 -22.91 17.14
C GLN A 313 -2.70 -22.79 16.40
N LYS A 314 -3.16 -23.89 15.83
CA LYS A 314 -4.44 -23.95 15.12
C LYS A 314 -5.54 -23.59 16.12
N ARG A 315 -6.09 -22.40 16.00
CA ARG A 315 -7.31 -22.03 16.70
C ARG A 315 -8.38 -23.02 16.24
N ARG A 316 -8.84 -23.90 17.10
CA ARG A 316 -10.10 -24.61 16.89
C ARG A 316 -11.17 -23.51 16.83
N GLN A 317 -11.51 -23.06 15.64
CA GLN A 317 -12.74 -22.29 15.49
C GLN A 317 -13.83 -23.22 16.00
N PRO A 318 -14.62 -22.82 17.00
CA PRO A 318 -15.88 -23.50 17.26
C PRO A 318 -16.58 -23.46 15.90
N GLN A 319 -16.92 -24.63 15.39
CA GLN A 319 -17.92 -24.71 14.34
C GLN A 319 -19.17 -24.12 15.01
N SER A 320 -19.37 -22.82 14.84
CA SER A 320 -20.66 -22.20 15.13
C SER A 320 -21.62 -22.92 14.20
N GLY A 321 -22.31 -23.89 14.79
CA GLY A 321 -23.27 -24.77 14.14
C GLY A 321 -24.54 -24.05 13.74
N THR A 322 -24.43 -23.03 12.94
CA THR A 322 -25.50 -22.55 12.09
C THR A 322 -25.17 -22.97 10.67
N ASN A 323 -25.44 -24.25 10.37
CA ASN A 323 -25.66 -24.76 9.02
C ASN A 323 -26.97 -24.15 8.44
N SER A 324 -27.11 -22.82 8.48
CA SER A 324 -27.99 -22.18 7.52
C SER A 324 -27.31 -22.31 6.15
N PRO A 325 -27.97 -22.84 5.13
CA PRO A 325 -27.45 -22.84 3.77
C PRO A 325 -27.33 -21.39 3.35
N ARG A 326 -26.15 -20.79 3.60
CA ARG A 326 -25.87 -19.39 3.26
C ARG A 326 -25.96 -19.30 1.76
N GLN A 327 -26.96 -18.59 1.30
CA GLN A 327 -27.14 -18.31 -0.11
C GLN A 327 -25.87 -17.52 -0.55
N LYS A 328 -24.91 -18.23 -1.18
CA LYS A 328 -23.66 -17.64 -1.66
C LYS A 328 -24.01 -16.55 -2.67
N THR A 329 -24.01 -15.30 -2.22
CA THR A 329 -24.23 -14.16 -3.11
C THR A 329 -23.23 -14.24 -4.26
N ASN A 330 -23.74 -14.26 -5.48
CA ASN A 330 -22.86 -14.29 -6.65
C ASN A 330 -22.33 -12.88 -6.91
N LEU A 331 -21.19 -12.55 -6.25
CA LEU A 331 -20.56 -11.23 -6.31
C LEU A 331 -20.31 -10.75 -7.74
N LEU A 332 -20.06 -11.68 -8.66
CA LEU A 332 -19.88 -11.37 -10.08
C LEU A 332 -21.15 -10.90 -10.79
N ARG A 333 -22.35 -11.04 -10.18
CA ARG A 333 -23.61 -10.51 -10.73
C ARG A 333 -23.86 -9.06 -10.34
N ILE A 334 -23.09 -8.51 -9.38
CA ILE A 334 -23.23 -7.13 -8.95
C ILE A 334 -22.54 -6.21 -9.98
N PRO A 335 -23.28 -5.32 -10.70
CA PRO A 335 -22.69 -4.55 -11.80
C PRO A 335 -21.56 -3.62 -11.39
N VAL A 336 -21.60 -3.08 -10.16
CA VAL A 336 -20.53 -2.23 -9.62
C VAL A 336 -19.27 -3.05 -9.42
N VAL A 337 -19.40 -4.26 -8.88
CA VAL A 337 -18.28 -5.19 -8.65
C VAL A 337 -17.62 -5.55 -9.99
N GLN A 338 -18.41 -5.97 -10.99
CA GLN A 338 -17.85 -6.28 -12.32
C GLN A 338 -17.04 -5.12 -12.89
N ARG A 339 -17.59 -3.89 -12.81
CA ARG A 339 -16.90 -2.70 -13.32
C ARG A 339 -15.60 -2.43 -12.60
N MET A 340 -15.57 -2.55 -11.28
CA MET A 340 -14.33 -2.34 -10.50
C MET A 340 -13.30 -3.43 -10.77
N LEU A 341 -13.71 -4.69 -10.95
CA LEU A 341 -12.81 -5.79 -11.30
C LEU A 341 -12.17 -5.59 -12.69
N ILE A 342 -12.99 -5.23 -13.68
CA ILE A 342 -12.48 -4.92 -15.04
C ILE A 342 -11.53 -3.73 -14.97
N THR A 343 -11.90 -2.66 -14.24
CA THR A 343 -11.03 -1.50 -14.06
C THR A 343 -9.70 -1.89 -13.43
N ALA A 344 -9.71 -2.70 -12.36
CA ALA A 344 -8.49 -3.17 -11.70
C ALA A 344 -7.58 -3.97 -12.66
N GLY A 345 -8.16 -4.83 -13.48
CA GLY A 345 -7.43 -5.61 -14.49
C GLY A 345 -6.82 -4.72 -15.58
N VAL A 346 -7.59 -3.78 -16.14
CA VAL A 346 -7.12 -2.85 -17.18
C VAL A 346 -6.03 -1.92 -16.64
N VAL A 347 -6.22 -1.37 -15.44
CA VAL A 347 -5.21 -0.51 -14.79
C VAL A 347 -3.91 -1.29 -14.57
N GLN A 348 -4.00 -2.51 -14.06
CA GLN A 348 -2.83 -3.36 -13.86
C GLN A 348 -2.13 -3.72 -15.18
N MET A 349 -2.92 -4.01 -16.22
CA MET A 349 -2.40 -4.22 -17.57
C MET A 349 -1.61 -3.00 -18.06
N THR A 350 -2.15 -1.79 -17.88
CA THR A 350 -1.53 -0.53 -18.31
C THR A 350 -0.18 -0.28 -17.62
N ILE A 351 -0.08 -0.57 -16.31
CA ILE A 351 1.18 -0.44 -15.56
C ILE A 351 2.26 -1.34 -16.16
N LEU A 352 1.91 -2.59 -16.36
CA LEU A 352 2.87 -3.61 -16.79
C LEU A 352 3.15 -3.59 -18.30
N PHE A 353 2.32 -2.87 -19.05
CA PHE A 353 2.48 -2.68 -20.48
C PHE A 353 3.81 -1.99 -20.85
N GLN A 354 4.26 -1.04 -20.04
CA GLN A 354 5.50 -0.29 -20.26
C GLN A 354 6.75 -1.01 -19.73
N GLN A 355 6.60 -2.01 -18.83
CA GLN A 355 7.76 -2.60 -18.13
C GLN A 355 8.82 -3.20 -19.09
N PRO A 356 8.44 -4.02 -20.09
CA PRO A 356 9.43 -4.70 -20.93
C PRO A 356 10.23 -3.74 -21.83
N ILE A 357 9.68 -2.59 -22.14
CA ILE A 357 10.30 -1.65 -23.09
C ILE A 357 11.02 -0.48 -22.43
N MET A 358 10.80 -0.26 -21.14
CA MET A 358 11.24 0.97 -20.45
C MET A 358 12.75 1.22 -20.51
N PRO A 359 13.63 0.23 -20.25
CA PRO A 359 15.08 0.47 -20.34
C PRO A 359 15.53 0.86 -21.74
N LEU A 360 14.96 0.23 -22.76
CA LEU A 360 15.28 0.54 -24.17
C LEU A 360 14.78 1.93 -24.57
N TYR A 361 13.60 2.32 -24.10
CA TYR A 361 13.08 3.68 -24.33
C TYR A 361 13.92 4.76 -23.61
N VAL A 362 14.40 4.46 -22.41
CA VAL A 362 15.32 5.35 -21.69
C VAL A 362 16.64 5.46 -22.43
N ALA A 363 17.16 4.37 -23.02
CA ALA A 363 18.35 4.39 -23.86
C ALA A 363 18.17 5.27 -25.11
N GLU A 364 17.00 5.17 -25.76
CA GLU A 364 16.63 6.01 -26.91
C GLU A 364 16.60 7.50 -26.53
N LEU A 365 15.99 7.86 -25.39
CA LEU A 365 15.94 9.24 -24.90
C LEU A 365 17.31 9.78 -24.45
N GLN A 366 18.16 8.93 -23.89
CA GLN A 366 19.49 9.30 -23.42
C GLN A 366 20.49 9.38 -24.57
N GLY A 367 20.24 8.68 -25.68
CA GLY A 367 21.16 8.55 -26.81
C GLY A 367 22.42 7.72 -26.52
N SER A 368 22.46 7.00 -25.40
CA SER A 368 23.54 6.12 -24.97
C SER A 368 23.02 4.94 -24.14
N MET A 369 23.82 3.88 -24.05
CA MET A 369 23.55 2.73 -23.17
C MET A 369 24.18 2.86 -21.79
N ASP A 370 24.89 3.97 -21.52
CA ASP A 370 25.59 4.17 -20.27
C ASP A 370 24.63 4.24 -19.08
N ARG A 371 24.88 3.44 -18.04
CA ARG A 371 24.11 3.42 -16.79
C ARG A 371 22.60 3.26 -16.96
N ILE A 372 22.14 2.67 -18.05
CA ILE A 372 20.71 2.54 -18.39
C ILE A 372 19.93 1.87 -17.27
N VAL A 373 20.48 0.83 -16.68
CA VAL A 373 19.83 0.06 -15.61
C VAL A 373 19.62 0.95 -14.39
N LEU A 374 20.62 1.74 -14.00
CA LEU A 374 20.52 2.68 -12.89
C LEU A 374 19.51 3.80 -13.18
N VAL A 375 19.59 4.43 -14.34
CA VAL A 375 18.69 5.52 -14.72
C VAL A 375 17.24 5.03 -14.78
N THR A 376 17.01 3.87 -15.36
CA THR A 376 15.68 3.22 -15.38
C THR A 376 15.21 2.90 -13.97
N GLY A 377 16.09 2.42 -13.09
CA GLY A 377 15.82 2.17 -11.69
C GLY A 377 15.37 3.44 -10.94
N ILE A 378 16.06 4.56 -11.16
CA ILE A 378 15.69 5.88 -10.60
C ILE A 378 14.29 6.29 -11.08
N LEU A 379 13.99 6.15 -12.37
CA LEU A 379 12.68 6.52 -12.94
C LEU A 379 11.54 5.67 -12.36
N PHE A 380 11.73 4.36 -12.18
CA PHE A 380 10.72 3.50 -11.54
C PHE A 380 10.53 3.86 -10.07
N SER A 381 11.62 4.10 -9.34
CA SER A 381 11.56 4.49 -7.92
C SER A 381 10.93 5.86 -7.72
N ALA A 382 11.15 6.81 -8.64
CA ALA A 382 10.51 8.12 -8.61
C ALA A 382 8.97 8.02 -8.69
N VAL A 383 8.44 7.15 -9.57
CA VAL A 383 6.99 6.87 -9.63
C VAL A 383 6.48 6.23 -8.34
N GLY A 384 7.22 5.28 -7.78
CA GLY A 384 6.86 4.69 -6.49
C GLY A 384 6.84 5.72 -5.36
N LEU A 385 7.83 6.60 -5.32
CA LEU A 385 7.94 7.68 -4.34
C LEU A 385 6.78 8.69 -4.47
N SER A 386 6.42 9.08 -5.70
CA SER A 386 5.25 9.94 -5.93
C SER A 386 3.98 9.32 -5.36
N GLY A 387 3.82 8.00 -5.50
CA GLY A 387 2.72 7.24 -4.92
C GLY A 387 2.64 7.32 -3.39
N VAL A 388 3.78 7.25 -2.71
CA VAL A 388 3.85 7.38 -1.24
C VAL A 388 3.33 8.73 -0.78
N PHE A 389 3.72 9.83 -1.44
CA PHE A 389 3.25 11.17 -1.09
C PHE A 389 1.78 11.41 -1.47
N ALA A 390 1.33 10.90 -2.60
CA ALA A 390 -0.02 11.18 -3.09
C ALA A 390 -1.10 10.30 -2.43
N SER A 391 -0.79 9.06 -2.00
CA SER A 391 -1.79 8.14 -1.47
C SER A 391 -2.58 8.68 -0.28
N PRO A 392 -1.98 9.36 0.74
CA PRO A 392 -2.74 9.97 1.82
C PRO A 392 -3.68 11.07 1.34
N VAL A 393 -3.24 11.90 0.39
CA VAL A 393 -4.04 13.00 -0.18
C VAL A 393 -5.27 12.44 -0.89
N TRP A 394 -5.10 11.41 -1.73
CA TRP A 394 -6.21 10.73 -2.38
C TRP A 394 -7.15 10.03 -1.40
N GLY A 395 -6.63 9.49 -0.30
CA GLY A 395 -7.40 8.90 0.79
C GLY A 395 -8.33 9.92 1.46
N ILE A 396 -7.79 11.10 1.82
CA ILE A 396 -8.56 12.21 2.40
C ILE A 396 -9.59 12.74 1.39
N ALA A 397 -9.20 12.92 0.13
CA ALA A 397 -10.10 13.34 -0.94
C ALA A 397 -11.27 12.35 -1.12
N GLY A 398 -11.00 11.04 -1.04
CA GLY A 398 -12.00 9.99 -1.11
C GLY A 398 -13.00 10.00 0.04
N GLN A 399 -12.55 10.32 1.25
CA GLN A 399 -13.42 10.50 2.41
C GLN A 399 -14.31 11.75 2.29
N LYS A 400 -13.75 12.85 1.76
CA LYS A 400 -14.43 14.15 1.68
C LYS A 400 -15.39 14.25 0.49
N TRP A 401 -14.97 13.76 -0.69
CA TRP A 401 -15.70 13.95 -1.96
C TRP A 401 -16.31 12.63 -2.50
N GLY A 402 -16.03 11.51 -1.84
CA GLY A 402 -16.44 10.18 -2.27
C GLY A 402 -15.40 9.50 -3.18
N TYR A 403 -15.36 8.17 -3.14
CA TYR A 403 -14.33 7.40 -3.83
C TYR A 403 -14.56 7.27 -5.34
N ARG A 404 -15.80 7.43 -5.83
CA ARG A 404 -16.08 7.38 -7.28
C ARG A 404 -15.56 8.60 -8.02
N PRO A 405 -15.84 9.87 -7.60
CA PRO A 405 -15.23 11.05 -8.20
C PRO A 405 -13.69 11.00 -8.16
N VAL A 406 -13.11 10.54 -7.05
CA VAL A 406 -11.66 10.35 -6.90
C VAL A 406 -11.13 9.34 -7.93
N LEU A 407 -11.83 8.23 -8.16
CA LEU A 407 -11.44 7.25 -9.19
C LEU A 407 -11.43 7.88 -10.58
N TYR A 408 -12.46 8.66 -10.91
CA TYR A 408 -12.56 9.32 -12.23
C TYR A 408 -11.47 10.37 -12.43
N SER A 409 -11.20 11.21 -11.41
CA SER A 409 -10.14 12.22 -11.48
C SER A 409 -8.74 11.59 -11.54
N ALA A 410 -8.50 10.51 -10.79
CA ALA A 410 -7.24 9.77 -10.84
C ALA A 410 -7.02 9.10 -12.20
N LEU A 411 -8.05 8.45 -12.77
CA LEU A 411 -7.98 7.86 -14.11
C LEU A 411 -7.75 8.93 -15.19
N LEU A 412 -8.45 10.06 -15.11
CA LEU A 412 -8.30 11.17 -16.06
C LEU A 412 -6.88 11.76 -15.98
N GLY A 413 -6.40 12.06 -14.77
CA GLY A 413 -5.05 12.56 -14.55
C GLY A 413 -3.99 11.58 -15.07
N THR A 414 -4.13 10.28 -14.77
CA THR A 414 -3.21 9.26 -15.27
C THR A 414 -3.24 9.16 -16.80
N THR A 415 -4.40 9.28 -17.43
CA THR A 415 -4.54 9.32 -18.89
C THR A 415 -3.80 10.53 -19.47
N ILE A 416 -4.08 11.72 -18.97
CA ILE A 416 -3.48 12.98 -19.46
C ILE A 416 -1.95 12.92 -19.34
N PHE A 417 -1.44 12.66 -18.15
CA PHE A 417 0.00 12.61 -17.91
C PHE A 417 0.66 11.39 -18.56
N GLY A 418 -0.08 10.29 -18.73
CA GLY A 418 0.37 9.12 -19.48
C GLY A 418 0.57 9.41 -20.98
N VAL A 419 -0.24 10.30 -21.57
CA VAL A 419 -0.06 10.76 -22.95
C VAL A 419 1.06 11.80 -23.02
N ILE A 420 1.08 12.78 -22.12
CA ILE A 420 2.08 13.86 -22.11
C ILE A 420 3.51 13.28 -21.98
N GLN A 421 3.72 12.23 -21.19
CA GLN A 421 5.04 11.63 -21.02
C GLN A 421 5.62 11.03 -22.32
N ALA A 422 4.81 10.82 -23.37
CA ALA A 422 5.27 10.37 -24.67
C ALA A 422 5.77 11.51 -25.59
N ILE A 423 5.51 12.78 -25.23
CA ILE A 423 5.86 13.95 -26.04
C ILE A 423 7.35 14.30 -25.97
N PRO A 424 7.99 14.33 -24.78
CA PRO A 424 9.37 14.71 -24.62
C PRO A 424 10.35 13.84 -25.41
N ASN A 425 11.41 14.47 -25.89
CA ASN A 425 12.57 13.80 -26.46
C ASN A 425 13.79 13.90 -25.53
N ASP A 426 13.58 14.36 -24.30
CA ASP A 426 14.59 14.54 -23.27
C ASP A 426 14.24 13.73 -22.01
N LEU A 427 15.24 13.09 -21.43
CA LEU A 427 15.11 12.20 -20.28
C LEU A 427 14.56 12.90 -19.04
N TRP A 428 14.98 14.16 -18.78
CA TRP A 428 14.55 14.91 -17.61
C TRP A 428 13.06 15.28 -17.67
N GLN A 429 12.62 15.75 -18.84
CA GLN A 429 11.21 16.06 -19.07
C GLN A 429 10.35 14.79 -18.98
N PHE A 430 10.82 13.68 -19.55
CA PHE A 430 10.14 12.38 -19.43
C PHE A 430 10.01 11.97 -17.96
N GLY A 431 11.09 12.03 -17.19
CA GLY A 431 11.12 11.70 -15.76
C GLY A 431 10.17 12.59 -14.95
N PHE A 432 10.15 13.90 -15.23
CA PHE A 432 9.24 14.85 -14.58
C PHE A 432 7.77 14.49 -14.82
N TRP A 433 7.35 14.30 -16.08
CA TRP A 433 5.97 13.96 -16.40
C TRP A 433 5.57 12.58 -15.85
N ARG A 434 6.52 11.66 -15.81
CA ARG A 434 6.34 10.35 -15.22
C ARG A 434 6.09 10.44 -13.70
N PHE A 435 6.82 11.29 -13.00
CA PHE A 435 6.61 11.56 -11.57
C PHE A 435 5.22 12.17 -11.32
N ILE A 436 4.83 13.19 -12.10
CA ILE A 436 3.50 13.82 -12.00
C ILE A 436 2.38 12.79 -12.31
N GLY A 437 2.57 11.96 -13.34
CA GLY A 437 1.65 10.86 -13.66
C GLY A 437 1.50 9.86 -12.50
N GLY A 438 2.57 9.59 -11.78
CA GLY A 438 2.57 8.75 -10.57
C GLY A 438 1.73 9.33 -9.44
N LEU A 439 1.75 10.67 -9.23
CA LEU A 439 0.87 11.34 -8.26
C LEU A 439 -0.61 11.10 -8.57
N ALA A 440 -1.00 11.21 -9.85
CA ALA A 440 -2.38 10.96 -10.27
C ALA A 440 -2.75 9.48 -10.12
N PHE A 441 -1.85 8.59 -10.54
CA PHE A 441 -2.04 7.14 -10.50
C PHE A 441 -2.30 6.59 -9.08
N ALA A 442 -1.66 7.16 -8.06
CA ALA A 442 -1.72 6.69 -6.68
C ALA A 442 -3.14 6.63 -6.09
N GLY A 443 -4.09 7.39 -6.64
CA GLY A 443 -5.49 7.39 -6.21
C GLY A 443 -6.33 6.21 -6.71
N ILE A 444 -5.91 5.50 -7.76
CA ILE A 444 -6.74 4.54 -8.48
C ILE A 444 -7.07 3.31 -7.63
N PHE A 445 -6.07 2.56 -7.16
CA PHE A 445 -6.30 1.32 -6.40
C PHE A 445 -6.98 1.54 -5.04
N PRO A 446 -6.61 2.55 -4.24
CA PRO A 446 -7.36 2.88 -3.02
C PRO A 446 -8.84 3.16 -3.31
N ALA A 447 -9.15 3.91 -4.38
CA ALA A 447 -10.53 4.20 -4.76
C ALA A 447 -11.29 2.95 -5.21
N ILE A 448 -10.70 2.09 -6.05
CA ILE A 448 -11.28 0.80 -6.47
C ILE A 448 -11.60 -0.05 -5.24
N ASN A 449 -10.64 -0.22 -4.34
CA ASN A 449 -10.77 -1.05 -3.14
C ASN A 449 -11.85 -0.50 -2.20
N ALA A 450 -11.93 0.83 -2.03
CA ALA A 450 -12.96 1.45 -1.22
C ALA A 450 -14.37 1.28 -1.84
N VAL A 451 -14.52 1.45 -3.16
CA VAL A 451 -15.80 1.20 -3.86
C VAL A 451 -16.21 -0.25 -3.74
N LEU A 452 -15.29 -1.21 -3.90
CA LEU A 452 -15.56 -2.63 -3.72
C LEU A 452 -16.01 -2.95 -2.29
N THR A 453 -15.32 -2.42 -1.29
CA THR A 453 -15.65 -2.61 0.12
C THR A 453 -17.03 -2.07 0.48
N ASN A 454 -17.38 -0.88 -0.05
CA ASN A 454 -18.67 -0.25 0.20
C ASN A 454 -19.83 -0.91 -0.54
N SER A 455 -19.53 -1.72 -1.57
CA SER A 455 -20.53 -2.43 -2.40
C SER A 455 -20.73 -3.88 -1.98
N THR A 456 -20.07 -4.35 -0.92
CA THR A 456 -20.11 -5.74 -0.46
C THR A 456 -20.28 -5.84 1.05
N GLU A 457 -20.94 -6.90 1.51
CA GLU A 457 -21.09 -7.19 2.93
C GLU A 457 -19.74 -7.48 3.59
N PRO A 458 -19.57 -7.15 4.90
CA PRO A 458 -18.30 -7.34 5.60
C PRO A 458 -17.73 -8.76 5.50
N GLU A 459 -18.61 -9.75 5.45
CA GLU A 459 -18.26 -11.17 5.38
C GLU A 459 -17.70 -11.58 4.01
N ASP A 460 -18.14 -10.94 2.93
CA ASP A 460 -17.70 -11.22 1.56
C ASP A 460 -16.45 -10.41 1.14
N ARG A 461 -15.94 -9.53 2.01
CA ARG A 461 -14.75 -8.68 1.71
C ARG A 461 -13.53 -9.49 1.30
N GLY A 462 -13.28 -10.62 1.97
CA GLY A 462 -12.16 -11.50 1.59
C GLY A 462 -12.30 -12.05 0.16
N ARG A 463 -13.51 -12.45 -0.23
CA ARG A 463 -13.80 -12.97 -1.57
C ARG A 463 -13.65 -11.89 -2.64
N ILE A 464 -14.12 -10.66 -2.36
CA ILE A 464 -14.05 -9.56 -3.33
C ILE A 464 -12.62 -9.09 -3.57
N PHE A 465 -11.77 -9.02 -2.53
CA PHE A 465 -10.35 -8.74 -2.68
C PHE A 465 -9.60 -9.85 -3.42
N GLY A 466 -9.98 -11.11 -3.20
CA GLY A 466 -9.46 -12.24 -3.98
C GLY A 466 -9.80 -12.14 -5.47
N LEU A 467 -11.05 -11.76 -5.80
CA LEU A 467 -11.48 -11.52 -7.18
C LEU A 467 -10.76 -10.31 -7.80
N SER A 468 -10.57 -9.22 -7.02
CA SER A 468 -9.82 -8.05 -7.48
C SER A 468 -8.36 -8.39 -7.78
N TYR A 469 -7.72 -9.19 -6.93
CA TYR A 469 -6.37 -9.68 -7.17
C TYR A 469 -6.31 -10.58 -8.41
N ALA A 470 -7.27 -11.49 -8.60
CA ALA A 470 -7.33 -12.34 -9.79
C ALA A 470 -7.49 -11.52 -11.09
N ALA A 471 -8.33 -10.48 -11.07
CA ALA A 471 -8.47 -9.57 -12.20
C ALA A 471 -7.15 -8.82 -12.51
N GLN A 472 -6.43 -8.38 -11.48
CA GLN A 472 -5.10 -7.77 -11.64
C GLN A 472 -4.09 -8.76 -12.22
N GLN A 473 -4.12 -10.04 -11.81
CA GLN A 473 -3.22 -11.07 -12.36
C GLN A 473 -3.45 -11.28 -13.86
N ILE A 474 -4.69 -11.24 -14.33
CA ILE A 474 -5.00 -11.28 -15.78
C ILE A 474 -4.35 -10.08 -16.49
N GLY A 475 -4.50 -8.88 -15.94
CA GLY A 475 -3.83 -7.69 -16.45
C GLY A 475 -2.30 -7.80 -16.47
N SER A 476 -1.74 -8.44 -15.42
CA SER A 476 -0.30 -8.68 -15.30
C SER A 476 0.25 -9.68 -16.34
N VAL A 477 -0.58 -10.57 -16.84
CA VAL A 477 -0.20 -11.50 -17.93
C VAL A 477 -0.27 -10.81 -19.28
N ILE A 478 -1.38 -10.10 -19.55
CA ILE A 478 -1.63 -9.50 -20.87
C ILE A 478 -0.72 -8.29 -21.10
N GLY A 479 -0.52 -7.45 -20.07
CA GLY A 479 0.21 -6.19 -20.19
C GLY A 479 1.60 -6.30 -20.81
N PRO A 480 2.52 -7.07 -20.23
CA PRO A 480 3.88 -7.17 -20.76
C PRO A 480 3.97 -7.80 -22.16
N ILE A 481 3.14 -8.82 -22.44
CA ILE A 481 3.10 -9.43 -23.80
C ILE A 481 2.65 -8.39 -24.82
N ALA A 482 1.53 -7.70 -24.53
CA ALA A 482 1.00 -6.70 -25.45
C ALA A 482 1.96 -5.52 -25.61
N GLY A 483 2.59 -5.05 -24.52
CA GLY A 483 3.58 -3.97 -24.55
C GLY A 483 4.84 -4.34 -25.32
N GLY A 484 5.37 -5.55 -25.10
CA GLY A 484 6.53 -6.05 -25.83
C GLY A 484 6.26 -6.24 -27.33
N ALA A 485 5.13 -6.87 -27.68
CA ALA A 485 4.74 -7.07 -29.07
C ALA A 485 4.50 -5.75 -29.83
N LEU A 486 3.79 -4.81 -29.21
CA LEU A 486 3.57 -3.49 -29.83
C LEU A 486 4.86 -2.66 -29.91
N GLY A 487 5.77 -2.81 -28.93
CA GLY A 487 7.10 -2.18 -28.98
C GLY A 487 7.95 -2.67 -30.14
N MET A 488 7.85 -3.96 -30.47
CA MET A 488 8.52 -4.55 -31.62
C MET A 488 7.97 -4.01 -32.96
N TRP A 489 6.63 -3.87 -33.07
CA TRP A 489 5.99 -3.54 -34.36
C TRP A 489 5.83 -2.03 -34.62
N LEU A 490 5.53 -1.24 -33.58
CA LEU A 490 5.16 0.17 -33.72
C LEU A 490 6.18 1.14 -33.10
N GLY A 491 7.20 0.61 -32.44
CA GLY A 491 8.23 1.40 -31.78
C GLY A 491 7.91 1.75 -30.32
N LEU A 492 8.96 2.09 -29.56
CA LEU A 492 8.90 2.25 -28.11
C LEU A 492 8.05 3.46 -27.69
N LYS A 493 8.20 4.58 -28.40
CA LYS A 493 7.45 5.82 -28.14
C LYS A 493 5.95 5.63 -28.28
N PHE A 494 5.51 4.83 -29.27
CA PHE A 494 4.10 4.50 -29.46
C PHE A 494 3.52 3.72 -28.28
N VAL A 495 4.28 2.79 -27.70
CA VAL A 495 3.83 2.00 -26.52
C VAL A 495 3.60 2.93 -25.32
N ILE A 496 4.49 3.90 -25.09
CA ILE A 496 4.32 4.87 -24.00
C ILE A 496 3.04 5.70 -24.23
N PHE A 497 2.84 6.21 -25.45
CA PHE A 497 1.64 6.97 -25.82
C PHE A 497 0.37 6.14 -25.66
N PHE A 498 0.38 4.92 -26.21
CA PHE A 498 -0.78 4.03 -26.18
C PHE A 498 -1.16 3.61 -24.73
N SER A 499 -0.17 3.41 -23.87
CA SER A 499 -0.42 3.11 -22.45
C SER A 499 -1.19 4.24 -21.74
N GLY A 500 -0.92 5.50 -22.08
CA GLY A 500 -1.68 6.65 -21.58
C GLY A 500 -3.13 6.63 -22.06
N ILE A 501 -3.37 6.37 -23.33
CA ILE A 501 -4.71 6.36 -23.92
C ILE A 501 -5.54 5.16 -23.48
N LEU A 502 -4.94 4.04 -23.15
CA LEU A 502 -5.63 2.78 -22.83
C LEU A 502 -6.65 2.92 -21.68
N LEU A 503 -6.43 3.87 -20.77
CA LEU A 503 -7.34 4.15 -19.67
C LEU A 503 -8.55 5.03 -20.07
N LEU A 504 -8.48 5.72 -21.21
CA LEU A 504 -9.54 6.64 -21.65
C LEU A 504 -10.85 5.91 -21.99
N PRO A 505 -10.86 4.83 -22.79
CA PRO A 505 -12.09 4.05 -23.02
C PRO A 505 -12.69 3.52 -21.72
N MET A 506 -11.83 3.12 -20.77
CA MET A 506 -12.26 2.64 -19.46
C MET A 506 -12.93 3.75 -18.65
N LEU A 507 -12.35 4.95 -18.63
CA LEU A 507 -12.93 6.13 -17.98
C LEU A 507 -14.29 6.49 -18.60
N ILE A 508 -14.37 6.54 -19.94
CA ILE A 508 -15.62 6.83 -20.67
C ILE A 508 -16.69 5.78 -20.35
N TRP A 509 -16.31 4.50 -20.37
CA TRP A 509 -17.25 3.42 -20.06
C TRP A 509 -17.78 3.49 -18.62
N LEU A 510 -16.94 3.77 -17.65
CA LEU A 510 -17.34 3.97 -16.26
C LEU A 510 -18.26 5.19 -16.10
N TYR A 511 -17.98 6.27 -16.83
CA TYR A 511 -18.77 7.49 -16.78
C TYR A 511 -20.16 7.30 -17.39
N LEU A 512 -20.25 6.66 -18.56
CA LEU A 512 -21.53 6.40 -19.25
C LEU A 512 -22.41 5.39 -18.50
N LYS A 513 -21.85 4.45 -17.78
CA LYS A 513 -22.57 3.44 -16.98
C LYS A 513 -22.84 3.90 -15.54
N ARG A 514 -22.85 5.20 -15.27
CA ARG A 514 -23.27 5.72 -13.95
C ARG A 514 -24.67 5.23 -13.62
N PRO A 515 -24.94 4.68 -12.42
CA PRO A 515 -26.32 4.48 -12.00
C PRO A 515 -26.99 5.85 -11.83
N ILE A 516 -28.17 6.02 -12.44
CA ILE A 516 -28.99 7.26 -12.39
C ILE A 516 -29.48 7.58 -10.96
N VAL A 517 -29.18 6.74 -9.97
CA VAL A 517 -29.76 6.75 -8.62
C VAL A 517 -28.81 7.37 -7.57
N GLU A 518 -28.27 8.55 -7.77
CA GLU A 518 -27.57 9.27 -6.68
C GLU A 518 -28.17 10.65 -6.34
N ALA A 519 -29.26 11.07 -6.97
CA ALA A 519 -29.92 12.32 -6.62
C ALA A 519 -30.85 12.23 -5.39
N SER A 520 -31.17 11.03 -4.90
CA SER A 520 -32.17 10.83 -3.82
C SER A 520 -31.60 10.74 -2.40
N THR A 521 -30.29 10.49 -2.22
CA THR A 521 -29.70 10.35 -0.87
C THR A 521 -28.98 11.58 -0.36
N ALA A 522 -28.72 12.58 -1.19
CA ALA A 522 -28.17 13.87 -0.77
C ALA A 522 -29.22 14.79 -0.07
N GLY A 523 -30.49 14.47 -0.21
CA GLY A 523 -31.60 15.23 0.43
C GLY A 523 -31.82 14.89 1.91
N ASN A 524 -31.47 13.69 2.37
CA ASN A 524 -31.75 13.25 3.74
C ASN A 524 -30.59 13.40 4.74
N ALA A 525 -29.42 13.88 4.30
CA ALA A 525 -28.29 14.14 5.21
C ALA A 525 -28.24 15.59 5.72
N LYS A 526 -29.26 16.43 5.40
CA LYS A 526 -29.39 17.80 5.91
C LYS A 526 -30.49 17.97 6.96
N SER A 527 -31.12 16.86 7.41
CA SER A 527 -32.15 16.90 8.45
C SER A 527 -31.89 15.84 9.54
N LEU A 528 -30.68 15.82 10.08
CA LEU A 528 -30.35 15.22 11.39
C LEU A 528 -29.24 16.03 12.01
#